data_b4de57d788da63aa67a47dd50da43047
#
_entry.id   b4de57d788da63aa67a47dd50da43047
#
_cell.length_a   1.000
_cell.length_b   1.000
_cell.length_c   1.000
_cell.angle_alpha   90.00
_cell.angle_beta   90.00
_cell.angle_gamma   90.00
#
_symmetry.space_group_name_H-M   'P 1'
#
loop_
_entity.id
_entity.type
_entity.pdbx_description
1 polymer ?
#
loop_
_entity_poly.entity_id
_entity_poly.type
_entity_poly.pdbx_seq_one_letter_code
_entity_poly.pdbx_strand_id
1 'polypeptide(L)'
;GLAKVLGVYSPVGRCLKTSFALTMGKLLAQEERVLYLNLEEFSGLSVLMKEEYKSDLSDLLYFYNGGSYNSLRLSSVVHTMGELDYIPPVRYPEDLDQAGEEAIAGLIRAIAGESAYDTLVVDIGSGRRTALSVMKLCRVIYMPIREDPVSLAKLKELEQYFSQTGNGMLRERIKRLKLPYHGSFGRGDYIDQLLWGELGDYVRQ
;
A
#
# COMPACT_ATOMS: atom_id res chain seq x y z
N GLY A 1 0.11 -9.97 19.13
CA GLY A 1 -1.18 -9.80 18.51
C GLY A 1 -1.07 -9.55 17.01
N LEU A 2 -2.20 -9.54 16.33
CA LEU A 2 -2.23 -9.25 14.89
C LEU A 2 -1.85 -7.80 14.61
N ALA A 3 -0.99 -7.60 13.62
CA ALA A 3 -0.72 -6.27 13.11
C ALA A 3 -1.98 -5.65 12.49
N LYS A 4 -2.15 -4.34 12.67
CA LYS A 4 -3.18 -3.60 11.93
C LYS A 4 -2.79 -3.54 10.46
N VAL A 5 -3.76 -3.64 9.57
CA VAL A 5 -3.55 -3.41 8.14
C VAL A 5 -4.25 -2.11 7.76
N LEU A 6 -3.48 -1.16 7.29
CA LEU A 6 -3.96 0.12 6.80
C LEU A 6 -3.77 0.15 5.29
N GLY A 7 -4.86 0.31 4.55
CA GLY A 7 -4.83 0.36 3.10
C GLY A 7 -4.82 1.79 2.58
N VAL A 8 -4.18 1.99 1.45
CA VAL A 8 -4.28 3.23 0.68
C VAL A 8 -4.70 2.84 -0.73
N TYR A 9 -5.86 3.32 -1.15
CA TYR A 9 -6.44 2.98 -2.44
C TYR A 9 -7.18 4.16 -3.03
N SER A 10 -7.15 4.30 -4.34
CA SER A 10 -8.01 5.26 -5.03
C SER A 10 -8.39 4.74 -6.41
N PRO A 11 -9.66 4.88 -6.82
CA PRO A 11 -10.06 4.62 -8.20
C PRO A 11 -9.61 5.73 -9.14
N VAL A 12 -9.08 6.81 -8.60
CA VAL A 12 -8.67 8.01 -9.33
C VAL A 12 -7.16 8.00 -9.50
N GLY A 13 -6.67 8.08 -10.74
CA GLY A 13 -5.24 8.20 -11.00
C GLY A 13 -4.68 9.56 -10.59
N ARG A 14 -3.34 9.63 -10.40
CA ARG A 14 -2.60 10.86 -10.09
C ARG A 14 -3.07 11.59 -8.84
N CYS A 15 -3.39 10.85 -7.80
CA CYS A 15 -3.88 11.42 -6.54
C CYS A 15 -2.86 11.35 -5.41
N LEU A 16 -1.57 11.18 -5.72
CA LEU A 16 -0.47 11.11 -4.75
C LEU A 16 -0.60 9.94 -3.75
N LYS A 17 -1.21 8.86 -4.16
CA LYS A 17 -1.47 7.70 -3.32
C LYS A 17 -0.20 7.12 -2.68
N THR A 18 0.84 6.89 -3.49
CA THR A 18 2.12 6.34 -3.00
C THR A 18 2.82 7.32 -2.06
N SER A 19 2.80 8.61 -2.39
CA SER A 19 3.38 9.64 -1.53
C SER A 19 2.70 9.69 -0.17
N PHE A 20 1.38 9.62 -0.15
CA PHE A 20 0.60 9.58 1.10
C PHE A 20 0.94 8.33 1.91
N ALA A 21 0.95 7.16 1.28
CA ALA A 21 1.22 5.89 1.95
C ALA A 21 2.61 5.86 2.57
N LEU A 22 3.64 6.32 1.84
CA LEU A 22 5.01 6.40 2.35
C LEU A 22 5.13 7.39 3.50
N THR A 23 4.49 8.56 3.39
CA THR A 23 4.52 9.57 4.45
C THR A 23 3.88 9.03 5.73
N MET A 24 2.71 8.41 5.61
CA MET A 24 2.03 7.79 6.74
C MET A 24 2.90 6.70 7.36
N GLY A 25 3.48 5.84 6.54
CA GLY A 25 4.37 4.78 7.02
C GLY A 25 5.57 5.33 7.79
N LYS A 26 6.21 6.36 7.27
CA LYS A 26 7.35 6.99 7.95
C LYS A 26 6.96 7.63 9.29
N LEU A 27 5.83 8.29 9.35
CA LEU A 27 5.36 8.90 10.59
C LEU A 27 5.01 7.84 11.64
N LEU A 28 4.30 6.80 11.26
CA LEU A 28 3.98 5.70 12.18
C LEU A 28 5.24 4.97 12.65
N ALA A 29 6.23 4.81 11.78
CA ALA A 29 7.48 4.12 12.10
C ALA A 29 8.33 4.85 13.15
N GLN A 30 8.04 6.11 13.47
CA GLN A 30 8.70 6.82 14.58
C GLN A 30 8.30 6.26 15.94
N GLU A 31 7.14 5.63 16.06
CA GLU A 31 6.58 5.17 17.34
C GLU A 31 6.32 3.66 17.40
N GLU A 32 6.23 3.00 16.25
CA GLU A 32 5.92 1.57 16.19
C GLU A 32 6.64 0.89 15.04
N ARG A 33 6.56 -0.43 14.99
CA ARG A 33 7.18 -1.21 13.90
C ARG A 33 6.22 -1.30 12.73
N VAL A 34 6.62 -0.74 11.60
CA VAL A 34 5.79 -0.61 10.41
C VAL A 34 6.46 -1.25 9.22
N LEU A 35 5.68 -2.01 8.46
CA LEU A 35 6.08 -2.56 7.17
C LEU A 35 5.21 -1.97 6.07
N TYR A 36 5.84 -1.42 5.04
CA TYR A 36 5.17 -0.90 3.86
C TYR A 36 5.24 -1.90 2.73
N LEU A 37 4.10 -2.17 2.10
CA LEU A 37 3.99 -3.00 0.89
C LEU A 37 3.35 -2.19 -0.23
N ASN A 38 3.89 -2.35 -1.44
CA ASN A 38 3.33 -1.73 -2.63
C ASN A 38 2.85 -2.80 -3.61
N LEU A 39 1.57 -2.81 -3.91
CA LEU A 39 0.93 -3.76 -4.82
C LEU A 39 0.66 -3.16 -6.20
N GLU A 40 1.19 -1.97 -6.48
CA GLU A 40 1.05 -1.35 -7.79
C GLU A 40 1.86 -2.08 -8.86
N GLU A 41 1.26 -2.24 -10.03
CA GLU A 41 2.01 -2.54 -11.24
C GLU A 41 2.81 -1.28 -11.62
N PHE A 42 4.03 -1.44 -12.06
CA PHE A 42 4.86 -0.30 -12.47
C PHE A 42 4.88 0.85 -11.44
N SER A 43 5.18 0.50 -10.20
CA SER A 43 5.10 1.46 -9.10
C SER A 43 6.07 2.64 -9.20
N GLY A 44 7.18 2.49 -9.94
CA GLY A 44 8.24 3.49 -9.98
C GLY A 44 8.99 3.64 -8.66
N LEU A 45 8.73 2.80 -7.68
CA LEU A 45 9.31 2.92 -6.35
C LEU A 45 10.82 2.79 -6.34
N SER A 46 11.40 1.94 -7.21
CA SER A 46 12.85 1.80 -7.34
C SER A 46 13.51 3.12 -7.75
N VAL A 47 12.86 3.91 -8.61
CA VAL A 47 13.34 5.23 -9.00
C VAL A 47 13.28 6.19 -7.81
N LEU A 48 12.19 6.18 -7.06
CA LEU A 48 12.03 7.01 -5.86
C LEU A 48 13.05 6.66 -4.78
N MET A 49 13.34 5.38 -4.61
CA MET A 49 14.30 4.89 -3.63
C MET A 49 15.75 4.96 -4.11
N LYS A 50 15.96 5.19 -5.41
CA LYS A 50 17.29 5.21 -6.07
C LYS A 50 18.07 3.92 -5.84
N GLU A 51 17.36 2.77 -5.83
CA GLU A 51 17.94 1.46 -5.60
C GLU A 51 17.46 0.44 -6.63
N GLU A 52 18.34 -0.53 -6.91
CA GLU A 52 17.97 -1.76 -7.59
C GLU A 52 17.92 -2.89 -6.57
N TYR A 53 16.89 -3.72 -6.65
CA TYR A 53 16.64 -4.76 -5.66
C TYR A 53 16.99 -6.14 -6.22
N LYS A 54 17.69 -6.95 -5.40
CA LYS A 54 17.99 -8.36 -5.74
C LYS A 54 16.83 -9.28 -5.38
N SER A 55 16.02 -8.91 -4.40
CA SER A 55 14.85 -9.66 -3.96
C SER A 55 13.70 -8.69 -3.70
N ASP A 56 12.49 -9.17 -3.89
CA ASP A 56 11.30 -8.33 -3.86
C ASP A 56 10.04 -9.13 -3.52
N LEU A 57 8.88 -8.50 -3.67
CA LEU A 57 7.59 -9.12 -3.41
C LEU A 57 7.35 -10.36 -4.31
N SER A 58 7.88 -10.38 -5.52
CA SER A 58 7.76 -11.55 -6.40
C SER A 58 8.35 -12.80 -5.75
N ASP A 59 9.53 -12.68 -5.13
CA ASP A 59 10.17 -13.78 -4.43
C ASP A 59 9.34 -14.26 -3.24
N LEU A 60 8.81 -13.34 -2.48
CA LEU A 60 8.01 -13.67 -1.29
C LEU A 60 6.70 -14.37 -1.67
N LEU A 61 6.04 -13.91 -2.73
CA LEU A 61 4.84 -14.58 -3.27
C LEU A 61 5.15 -15.99 -3.77
N TYR A 62 6.30 -16.17 -4.42
CA TYR A 62 6.75 -17.49 -4.86
C TYR A 62 6.88 -18.45 -3.67
N PHE A 63 7.53 -18.01 -2.59
CA PHE A 63 7.67 -18.85 -1.39
C PHE A 63 6.33 -19.13 -0.74
N TYR A 64 5.45 -18.15 -0.67
CA TYR A 64 4.13 -18.33 -0.08
C TYR A 64 3.31 -19.36 -0.86
N ASN A 65 3.27 -19.25 -2.19
CA ASN A 65 2.55 -20.19 -3.05
C ASN A 65 3.12 -21.62 -2.97
N GLY A 66 4.42 -21.74 -2.77
CA GLY A 66 5.08 -23.04 -2.61
C GLY A 66 4.97 -23.63 -1.21
N GLY A 67 4.28 -22.96 -0.29
CA GLY A 67 4.15 -23.42 1.09
C GLY A 67 5.40 -23.26 1.94
N SER A 68 6.37 -22.47 1.49
CA SER A 68 7.65 -22.29 2.18
C SER A 68 7.86 -20.89 2.76
N TYR A 69 6.77 -20.12 2.91
CA TYR A 69 6.83 -18.83 3.59
C TYR A 69 7.16 -19.02 5.08
N ASN A 70 8.07 -18.21 5.58
CA ASN A 70 8.39 -18.11 7.01
C ASN A 70 9.04 -16.74 7.30
N SER A 71 9.34 -16.48 8.56
CA SER A 71 9.92 -15.19 8.97
C SER A 71 11.31 -14.93 8.39
N LEU A 72 12.10 -15.98 8.11
CA LEU A 72 13.39 -15.82 7.45
C LEU A 72 13.22 -15.37 6.00
N ARG A 73 12.25 -15.92 5.30
CA ARG A 73 11.93 -15.51 3.94
C ARG A 73 11.47 -14.06 3.90
N LEU A 74 10.63 -13.66 4.85
CA LEU A 74 10.22 -12.26 4.98
C LEU A 74 11.44 -11.36 5.19
N SER A 75 12.30 -11.69 6.14
CA SER A 75 13.50 -10.91 6.43
C SER A 75 14.42 -10.76 5.22
N SER A 76 14.47 -11.77 4.35
CA SER A 76 15.34 -11.76 3.17
C SER A 76 14.92 -10.75 2.10
N VAL A 77 13.67 -10.30 2.12
CA VAL A 77 13.14 -9.34 1.14
C VAL A 77 12.87 -7.96 1.73
N VAL A 78 12.97 -7.80 3.04
CA VAL A 78 12.71 -6.52 3.72
C VAL A 78 13.92 -5.61 3.61
N HIS A 79 13.67 -4.37 3.25
CA HIS A 79 14.64 -3.27 3.22
C HIS A 79 14.19 -2.19 4.20
N THR A 80 15.10 -1.28 4.55
CA THR A 80 14.77 -0.19 5.46
C THR A 80 15.03 1.16 4.80
N MET A 81 14.18 2.12 5.15
CA MET A 81 14.32 3.51 4.78
C MET A 81 14.10 4.34 6.04
N GLY A 82 15.19 4.74 6.69
CA GLY A 82 15.09 5.27 8.05
C GLY A 82 14.55 4.21 8.99
N GLU A 83 13.46 4.48 9.67
CA GLU A 83 12.80 3.53 10.57
C GLU A 83 11.69 2.73 9.93
N LEU A 84 11.33 3.05 8.68
CA LEU A 84 10.31 2.34 7.94
C LEU A 84 10.90 1.14 7.20
N ASP A 85 10.38 -0.04 7.48
CA ASP A 85 10.67 -1.23 6.70
C ASP A 85 9.73 -1.32 5.50
N TYR A 86 10.24 -1.83 4.39
CA TYR A 86 9.41 -2.01 3.19
C TYR A 86 9.86 -3.24 2.40
N ILE A 87 8.91 -3.78 1.62
CA ILE A 87 9.19 -4.83 0.65
C ILE A 87 9.17 -4.18 -0.72
N PRO A 88 10.26 -4.31 -1.52
CA PRO A 88 10.24 -3.81 -2.89
C PRO A 88 9.08 -4.43 -3.68
N PRO A 89 8.43 -3.67 -4.57
CA PRO A 89 7.31 -4.19 -5.35
C PRO A 89 7.75 -5.29 -6.32
N VAL A 90 6.78 -5.99 -6.91
CA VAL A 90 7.05 -7.03 -7.89
C VAL A 90 7.89 -6.51 -9.05
N ARG A 91 8.82 -7.33 -9.54
CA ARG A 91 9.65 -7.02 -10.72
C ARG A 91 8.81 -6.96 -11.99
N TYR A 92 7.88 -7.90 -12.10
CA TYR A 92 7.04 -8.05 -13.28
C TYR A 92 5.58 -8.02 -12.85
N PRO A 93 4.73 -7.22 -13.50
CA PRO A 93 3.30 -7.15 -13.16
C PRO A 93 2.61 -8.50 -13.20
N GLU A 94 3.05 -9.39 -14.10
CA GLU A 94 2.50 -10.75 -14.24
C GLU A 94 2.61 -11.55 -12.95
N ASP A 95 3.59 -11.26 -12.11
CA ASP A 95 3.80 -11.99 -10.86
C ASP A 95 2.65 -11.79 -9.87
N LEU A 96 2.00 -10.62 -9.90
CA LEU A 96 0.79 -10.38 -9.11
C LEU A 96 -0.40 -11.19 -9.66
N ASP A 97 -0.56 -11.19 -10.97
CA ASP A 97 -1.67 -11.93 -11.62
C ASP A 97 -1.51 -13.43 -11.43
N GLN A 98 -0.30 -13.94 -11.59
CA GLN A 98 -0.01 -15.37 -11.42
C GLN A 98 -0.17 -15.83 -9.97
N ALA A 99 0.18 -14.99 -9.01
CA ALA A 99 -0.01 -15.31 -7.60
C ALA A 99 -1.50 -15.46 -7.25
N GLY A 100 -2.33 -14.57 -7.79
CA GLY A 100 -3.77 -14.54 -7.54
C GLY A 100 -4.14 -13.78 -6.28
N GLU A 101 -5.40 -13.36 -6.23
CA GLU A 101 -5.91 -12.54 -5.14
C GLU A 101 -5.84 -13.23 -3.78
N GLU A 102 -6.10 -14.54 -3.75
CA GLU A 102 -6.08 -15.31 -2.51
C GLU A 102 -4.68 -15.46 -1.93
N ALA A 103 -3.68 -15.63 -2.79
CA ALA A 103 -2.30 -15.72 -2.35
C ALA A 103 -1.81 -14.38 -1.80
N ILE A 104 -2.14 -13.29 -2.46
CA ILE A 104 -1.77 -11.94 -2.01
C ILE A 104 -2.42 -11.64 -0.65
N ALA A 105 -3.72 -11.87 -0.53
CA ALA A 105 -4.43 -11.67 0.73
C ALA A 105 -3.90 -12.60 1.82
N GLY A 106 -3.64 -13.88 1.50
CA GLY A 106 -3.10 -14.85 2.42
C GLY A 106 -1.72 -14.48 2.93
N LEU A 107 -0.84 -14.01 2.04
CA LEU A 107 0.48 -13.52 2.42
C LEU A 107 0.39 -12.34 3.38
N ILE A 108 -0.48 -11.37 3.10
CA ILE A 108 -0.67 -10.22 3.99
C ILE A 108 -1.16 -10.67 5.36
N ARG A 109 -2.12 -11.61 5.42
CA ARG A 109 -2.58 -12.19 6.69
C ARG A 109 -1.45 -12.88 7.44
N ALA A 110 -0.63 -13.65 6.74
CA ALA A 110 0.50 -14.35 7.36
C ALA A 110 1.51 -13.35 7.95
N ILE A 111 1.85 -12.30 7.21
CA ILE A 111 2.73 -11.25 7.72
C ILE A 111 2.11 -10.58 8.94
N ALA A 112 0.83 -10.23 8.89
CA ALA A 112 0.16 -9.57 10.00
C ALA A 112 0.10 -10.44 11.26
N GLY A 113 -0.08 -11.75 11.09
CA GLY A 113 -0.22 -12.68 12.22
C GLY A 113 1.08 -13.24 12.77
N GLU A 114 2.11 -13.34 11.93
CA GLU A 114 3.33 -14.08 12.27
C GLU A 114 4.59 -13.20 12.38
N SER A 115 4.51 -11.94 11.97
CA SER A 115 5.65 -11.02 12.06
C SER A 115 5.63 -10.22 13.36
N ALA A 116 6.73 -9.49 13.59
CA ALA A 116 6.83 -8.59 14.74
C ALA A 116 6.38 -7.16 14.43
N TYR A 117 5.75 -6.94 13.28
CA TYR A 117 5.24 -5.62 12.92
C TYR A 117 3.94 -5.31 13.67
N ASP A 118 3.79 -4.05 14.06
CA ASP A 118 2.57 -3.53 14.69
C ASP A 118 1.55 -3.10 13.65
N THR A 119 2.04 -2.60 12.52
CA THR A 119 1.21 -2.06 11.44
C THR A 119 1.79 -2.42 10.08
N LEU A 120 0.92 -2.83 9.17
CA LEU A 120 1.23 -2.94 7.75
C LEU A 120 0.54 -1.81 7.02
N VAL A 121 1.30 -1.04 6.25
CA VAL A 121 0.75 -0.03 5.33
C VAL A 121 0.80 -0.61 3.94
N VAL A 122 -0.37 -0.84 3.33
CA VAL A 122 -0.48 -1.47 2.03
C VAL A 122 -0.97 -0.46 1.01
N ASP A 123 -0.10 -0.12 0.07
CA ASP A 123 -0.43 0.69 -1.10
C ASP A 123 -1.08 -0.24 -2.12
N ILE A 124 -2.40 -0.19 -2.20
CA ILE A 124 -3.19 -1.16 -2.96
C ILE A 124 -3.16 -0.81 -4.44
N GLY A 125 -2.80 -1.77 -5.26
CA GLY A 125 -2.75 -1.60 -6.69
C GLY A 125 -4.13 -1.49 -7.35
N SER A 126 -4.14 -1.14 -8.62
CA SER A 126 -5.35 -0.90 -9.40
C SER A 126 -6.11 -2.17 -9.83
N GLY A 127 -5.55 -3.36 -9.62
CA GLY A 127 -6.22 -4.61 -9.96
C GLY A 127 -7.48 -4.82 -9.14
N ARG A 128 -8.65 -4.87 -9.79
CA ARG A 128 -9.95 -4.83 -9.12
C ARG A 128 -10.14 -5.96 -8.10
N ARG A 129 -9.87 -7.20 -8.48
CA ARG A 129 -10.04 -8.35 -7.59
C ARG A 129 -9.06 -8.33 -6.42
N THR A 130 -7.80 -8.08 -6.73
CA THR A 130 -6.76 -7.97 -5.71
C THR A 130 -7.06 -6.85 -4.73
N ALA A 131 -7.48 -5.68 -5.24
CA ALA A 131 -7.83 -4.56 -4.39
C ALA A 131 -8.94 -4.92 -3.41
N LEU A 132 -10.01 -5.55 -3.87
CA LEU A 132 -11.13 -5.92 -3.02
C LEU A 132 -10.71 -6.90 -1.92
N SER A 133 -9.94 -7.94 -2.27
CA SER A 133 -9.46 -8.93 -1.31
C SER A 133 -8.59 -8.32 -0.23
N VAL A 134 -7.73 -7.37 -0.59
CA VAL A 134 -6.87 -6.67 0.36
C VAL A 134 -7.67 -5.68 1.20
N MET A 135 -8.61 -4.94 0.61
CA MET A 135 -9.46 -4.01 1.34
C MET A 135 -10.20 -4.68 2.49
N LYS A 136 -10.65 -5.92 2.29
CA LYS A 136 -11.34 -6.69 3.33
C LYS A 136 -10.46 -6.99 4.54
N LEU A 137 -9.15 -6.97 4.38
CA LEU A 137 -8.19 -7.16 5.48
C LEU A 137 -7.90 -5.87 6.23
N CYS A 138 -8.22 -4.73 5.64
CA CYS A 138 -7.85 -3.43 6.19
C CYS A 138 -8.78 -3.01 7.30
N ARG A 139 -8.20 -2.45 8.38
CA ARG A 139 -8.96 -1.79 9.44
C ARG A 139 -9.49 -0.44 8.94
N VAL A 140 -8.65 0.31 8.22
CA VAL A 140 -8.98 1.59 7.62
C VAL A 140 -8.42 1.60 6.21
N ILE A 141 -9.18 2.16 5.27
CA ILE A 141 -8.77 2.37 3.89
C ILE A 141 -8.74 3.87 3.65
N TYR A 142 -7.55 4.43 3.52
CA TYR A 142 -7.38 5.83 3.19
C TYR A 142 -7.53 6.00 1.69
N MET A 143 -8.43 6.88 1.28
CA MET A 143 -8.78 7.04 -0.13
C MET A 143 -8.54 8.49 -0.57
N PRO A 144 -7.35 8.79 -1.11
CA PRO A 144 -7.13 10.09 -1.74
C PRO A 144 -8.08 10.30 -2.90
N ILE A 145 -8.70 11.47 -2.95
CA ILE A 145 -9.68 11.82 -3.97
C ILE A 145 -9.37 13.18 -4.58
N ARG A 146 -9.98 13.40 -5.75
CA ARG A 146 -10.02 14.69 -6.43
C ARG A 146 -11.50 15.06 -6.60
N GLU A 147 -11.80 16.35 -6.59
CA GLU A 147 -13.18 16.85 -6.63
C GLU A 147 -13.68 17.17 -8.04
N ASP A 148 -12.90 16.91 -9.08
CA ASP A 148 -13.38 17.12 -10.45
C ASP A 148 -14.50 16.13 -10.82
N PRO A 149 -15.35 16.45 -11.81
CA PRO A 149 -16.52 15.63 -12.13
C PRO A 149 -16.20 14.18 -12.50
N VAL A 150 -15.10 13.93 -13.22
CA VAL A 150 -14.73 12.58 -13.62
C VAL A 150 -14.31 11.76 -12.40
N SER A 151 -13.54 12.35 -11.50
CA SER A 151 -13.11 11.69 -10.27
C SER A 151 -14.30 11.36 -9.35
N LEU A 152 -15.24 12.27 -9.22
CA LEU A 152 -16.46 12.04 -8.44
C LEU A 152 -17.32 10.94 -9.05
N ALA A 153 -17.39 10.86 -10.39
CA ALA A 153 -18.09 9.78 -11.08
C ALA A 153 -17.45 8.43 -10.80
N LYS A 154 -16.11 8.34 -10.81
CA LYS A 154 -15.37 7.11 -10.49
C LYS A 154 -15.64 6.65 -9.06
N LEU A 155 -15.68 7.58 -8.12
CA LEU A 155 -16.01 7.26 -6.73
C LEU A 155 -17.41 6.69 -6.60
N LYS A 156 -18.38 7.27 -7.30
CA LYS A 156 -19.74 6.79 -7.31
C LYS A 156 -19.84 5.38 -7.89
N GLU A 157 -19.12 5.12 -8.97
CA GLU A 157 -19.04 3.79 -9.57
C GLU A 157 -18.45 2.77 -8.60
N LEU A 158 -17.41 3.14 -7.86
CA LEU A 158 -16.83 2.27 -6.86
C LEU A 158 -17.81 1.94 -5.73
N GLU A 159 -18.55 2.93 -5.23
CA GLU A 159 -19.57 2.72 -4.20
C GLU A 159 -20.70 1.80 -4.69
N GLN A 160 -21.12 1.97 -5.93
CA GLN A 160 -22.10 1.09 -6.55
C GLN A 160 -21.58 -0.34 -6.67
N TYR A 161 -20.32 -0.48 -7.06
CA TYR A 161 -19.68 -1.79 -7.15
C TYR A 161 -19.67 -2.50 -5.78
N PHE A 162 -19.33 -1.79 -4.71
CA PHE A 162 -19.37 -2.36 -3.36
C PHE A 162 -20.79 -2.83 -3.01
N SER A 163 -21.78 -2.02 -3.27
CA SER A 163 -23.18 -2.39 -3.00
C SER A 163 -23.64 -3.60 -3.80
N GLN A 164 -23.30 -3.64 -5.09
CA GLN A 164 -23.71 -4.72 -5.99
C GLN A 164 -23.02 -6.05 -5.68
N THR A 165 -21.83 -6.01 -5.10
CA THR A 165 -21.07 -7.22 -4.79
C THR A 165 -21.23 -7.68 -3.33
N GLY A 166 -22.12 -7.08 -2.57
CA GLY A 166 -22.33 -7.43 -1.16
C GLY A 166 -21.20 -6.93 -0.23
N ASN A 167 -20.43 -5.94 -0.65
CA ASN A 167 -19.30 -5.40 0.09
C ASN A 167 -19.57 -4.00 0.66
N GLY A 168 -20.83 -3.68 0.90
CA GLY A 168 -21.20 -2.36 1.44
C GLY A 168 -20.56 -2.02 2.77
N MET A 169 -20.17 -3.01 3.57
CA MET A 169 -19.49 -2.79 4.85
C MET A 169 -18.13 -2.08 4.68
N LEU A 170 -17.51 -2.16 3.50
CA LEU A 170 -16.24 -1.49 3.26
C LEU A 170 -16.35 0.03 3.33
N ARG A 171 -17.55 0.59 3.09
CA ARG A 171 -17.78 2.04 3.19
C ARG A 171 -17.43 2.60 4.56
N GLU A 172 -17.71 1.85 5.61
CA GLU A 172 -17.44 2.28 6.99
C GLU A 172 -15.95 2.33 7.30
N ARG A 173 -15.13 1.60 6.53
CA ARG A 173 -13.68 1.57 6.69
C ARG A 173 -12.97 2.62 5.86
N ILE A 174 -13.66 3.24 4.91
CA ILE A 174 -13.06 4.19 3.98
C ILE A 174 -13.01 5.57 4.61
N LYS A 175 -11.82 6.16 4.58
CA LYS A 175 -11.59 7.55 4.95
C LYS A 175 -11.14 8.31 3.72
N ARG A 176 -12.03 9.15 3.18
CA ARG A 176 -11.75 9.97 2.01
C ARG A 176 -10.86 11.15 2.39
N LEU A 177 -9.87 11.43 1.56
CA LEU A 177 -8.89 12.48 1.82
C LEU A 177 -8.68 13.30 0.56
N LYS A 178 -8.68 14.61 0.71
CA LYS A 178 -8.24 15.53 -0.34
C LYS A 178 -6.81 15.95 -0.01
N LEU A 179 -5.85 15.44 -0.76
CA LEU A 179 -4.44 15.69 -0.49
C LEU A 179 -4.01 17.04 -1.05
N PRO A 180 -3.13 17.77 -0.36
CA PRO A 180 -2.55 18.99 -0.89
C PRO A 180 -1.65 18.66 -2.08
N TYR A 181 -1.76 19.45 -3.15
CA TYR A 181 -0.86 19.34 -4.30
C TYR A 181 0.40 20.18 -4.03
N HIS A 182 1.56 19.60 -4.34
CA HIS A 182 2.83 20.30 -4.25
C HIS A 182 3.72 19.96 -5.44
N GLY A 183 4.23 20.99 -6.11
CA GLY A 183 5.03 20.83 -7.33
C GLY A 183 6.40 20.20 -7.13
N SER A 184 6.87 20.03 -5.88
CA SER A 184 8.16 19.41 -5.58
C SER A 184 8.10 17.89 -5.53
N PHE A 185 6.92 17.29 -5.58
CA PHE A 185 6.79 15.84 -5.59
C PHE A 185 7.43 15.25 -6.85
N GLY A 186 8.33 14.28 -6.67
CA GLY A 186 9.06 13.64 -7.77
C GLY A 186 10.44 14.20 -8.03
N ARG A 187 10.92 15.21 -7.29
CA ARG A 187 12.30 15.68 -7.35
C ARG A 187 13.20 14.85 -6.44
N GLY A 188 14.53 14.98 -6.62
CA GLY A 188 15.52 14.35 -5.73
C GLY A 188 15.19 14.61 -4.27
N ASP A 189 15.63 13.78 -3.34
CA ASP A 189 15.32 13.85 -1.90
C ASP A 189 13.81 13.80 -1.58
N TYR A 190 13.03 13.35 -2.55
CA TYR A 190 11.58 13.33 -2.50
C TYR A 190 11.03 12.68 -1.22
N ILE A 191 11.56 11.51 -0.87
CA ILE A 191 11.07 10.75 0.28
C ILE A 191 11.40 11.46 1.60
N ASP A 192 12.60 12.03 1.71
CA ASP A 192 12.98 12.77 2.91
C ASP A 192 12.15 14.04 3.07
N GLN A 193 11.79 14.67 1.96
CA GLN A 193 10.96 15.88 1.99
C GLN A 193 9.51 15.60 2.38
N LEU A 194 9.00 14.38 2.19
CA LEU A 194 7.61 14.05 2.50
C LEU A 194 7.25 14.33 3.96
N LEU A 195 8.18 14.12 4.90
CA LEU A 195 7.93 14.33 6.33
C LEU A 195 7.84 15.81 6.70
N TRP A 196 8.55 16.67 5.97
CA TRP A 196 8.73 18.08 6.33
C TRP A 196 7.97 19.04 5.42
N GLY A 197 7.25 18.51 4.41
CA GLY A 197 6.45 19.30 3.51
C GLY A 197 4.97 19.34 3.92
N GLU A 198 4.15 19.94 3.07
CA GLU A 198 2.70 20.03 3.25
C GLU A 198 2.03 18.69 3.46
N LEU A 199 2.47 17.66 2.72
CA LEU A 199 1.88 16.32 2.84
C LEU A 199 2.16 15.72 4.21
N GLY A 200 3.38 15.86 4.73
CA GLY A 200 3.73 15.42 6.08
C GLY A 200 2.88 16.12 7.14
N ASP A 201 2.72 17.42 7.03
CA ASP A 201 1.88 18.21 7.95
C ASP A 201 0.41 17.75 7.88
N TYR A 202 -0.08 17.49 6.68
CA TYR A 202 -1.43 16.97 6.48
C TYR A 202 -1.63 15.60 7.16
N VAL A 203 -0.69 14.68 6.98
CA VAL A 203 -0.78 13.32 7.55
C VAL A 203 -0.73 13.33 9.06
N ARG A 204 0.00 14.28 9.69
CA ARG A 204 0.10 14.39 11.16
C ARG A 204 -1.24 14.79 11.81
N GLN A 205 -2.12 15.37 11.04
CA GLN A 205 -3.46 15.68 11.53
C GLN A 205 -4.29 14.39 11.61
#